data_fef09cbc1488c5ba2161631794e7adaf
#
_entry.id   fef09cbc1488c5ba2161631794e7adaf
#
_cell.length_a   1.000
_cell.length_b   1.000
_cell.length_c   1.000
_cell.angle_alpha   90.00
_cell.angle_beta   90.00
_cell.angle_gamma   90.00
#
_symmetry.space_group_name_H-M   'P 1'
#
loop_
_entity.id
_entity.type
_entity.pdbx_description
1 polymer ?
#
loop_
_entity_poly.entity_id
_entity_poly.type
_entity_poly.pdbx_seq_one_letter_code
_entity_poly.pdbx_strand_id
1 'polypeptide(L)'
;MYATLALLYFDGSAQVEYAFSGHVPILHYRDRSRDTVRLSMEQFPLGMMPGGCYASQRATYSLGDLFLMLTDGISEVPNESDDEFGLARLQQLLTQYAAQPLPHIWELIMEQVHEHGLQQDDQTLLLVRVRH
;
A
#
# COMPACT_ATOMS: atom_id res chain seq x y z
N MET A 1 -6.26 -16.17 -17.65
CA MET A 1 -6.57 -14.96 -16.88
C MET A 1 -6.26 -15.19 -15.41
N TYR A 2 -5.63 -14.25 -14.77
CA TYR A 2 -5.37 -14.27 -13.33
C TYR A 2 -5.73 -12.90 -12.72
N ALA A 3 -5.86 -12.87 -11.39
CA ALA A 3 -6.15 -11.64 -10.65
C ALA A 3 -5.18 -11.46 -9.49
N THR A 4 -4.91 -10.22 -9.13
CA THR A 4 -4.17 -9.87 -7.92
C THR A 4 -5.14 -9.35 -6.87
N LEU A 5 -4.83 -9.57 -5.60
CA LEU A 5 -5.68 -9.18 -4.50
C LEU A 5 -4.83 -8.79 -3.29
N ALA A 6 -5.23 -7.73 -2.61
CA ALA A 6 -4.75 -7.40 -1.29
C ALA A 6 -5.94 -7.19 -0.35
N LEU A 7 -5.89 -7.78 0.82
CA LEU A 7 -6.96 -7.72 1.82
C LEU A 7 -6.42 -7.23 3.16
N LEU A 8 -7.16 -6.31 3.78
CA LEU A 8 -7.01 -5.92 5.16
C LEU A 8 -8.32 -6.19 5.90
N TYR A 9 -8.27 -6.92 6.99
CA TYR A 9 -9.44 -7.22 7.81
C TYR A 9 -9.24 -6.70 9.24
N PHE A 10 -10.12 -5.80 9.65
CA PHE A 10 -10.15 -5.20 10.99
C PHE A 10 -11.34 -5.76 11.75
N ASP A 11 -11.11 -6.55 12.79
CA ASP A 11 -12.16 -7.18 13.60
C ASP A 11 -12.47 -6.40 14.89
N GLY A 12 -11.81 -5.25 15.08
CA GLY A 12 -11.94 -4.46 16.31
C GLY A 12 -10.97 -4.86 17.42
N SER A 13 -10.20 -5.93 17.24
CA SER A 13 -9.03 -6.21 18.09
C SER A 13 -7.91 -5.23 17.74
N ALA A 14 -6.84 -5.23 18.52
CA ALA A 14 -5.67 -4.40 18.20
C ALA A 14 -4.81 -5.00 17.07
N GLN A 15 -5.34 -5.93 16.30
CA GLN A 15 -4.64 -6.59 15.20
C GLN A 15 -5.44 -6.50 13.92
N VAL A 16 -4.73 -6.27 12.81
CA VAL A 16 -5.26 -6.36 11.45
C VAL A 16 -4.76 -7.67 10.84
N GLU A 17 -5.65 -8.40 10.21
CA GLU A 17 -5.30 -9.57 9.41
C GLU A 17 -5.17 -9.15 7.95
N TYR A 18 -4.11 -9.60 7.28
CA TYR A 18 -3.86 -9.25 5.89
C TYR A 18 -3.47 -10.46 5.06
N ALA A 19 -3.85 -10.40 3.80
CA ALA A 19 -3.54 -11.45 2.82
C ALA A 19 -3.29 -10.83 1.46
N PHE A 20 -2.44 -11.49 0.67
CA PHE A 20 -2.10 -11.08 -0.68
C PHE A 20 -2.24 -12.22 -1.66
N SER A 21 -2.49 -11.87 -2.91
CA SER A 21 -2.37 -12.78 -4.03
C SER A 21 -1.72 -12.02 -5.20
N GLY A 22 -0.39 -12.07 -5.28
CA GLY A 22 0.38 -11.42 -6.35
C GLY A 22 0.29 -9.89 -6.37
N HIS A 23 -0.03 -9.25 -5.24
CA HIS A 23 -0.20 -7.80 -5.16
C HIS A 23 1.08 -7.13 -4.63
N VAL A 24 1.20 -5.80 -4.87
CA VAL A 24 2.24 -4.98 -4.25
C VAL A 24 2.04 -4.91 -2.74
N PRO A 25 3.11 -4.70 -1.93
CA PRO A 25 2.98 -4.57 -0.49
C PRO A 25 2.01 -3.46 -0.07
N ILE A 26 1.37 -3.65 1.08
CA ILE A 26 0.62 -2.61 1.77
C ILE A 26 1.59 -1.83 2.65
N LEU A 27 1.51 -0.51 2.64
CA LEU A 27 2.31 0.33 3.52
C LEU A 27 1.54 0.60 4.81
N HIS A 28 2.19 0.39 5.95
CA HIS A 28 1.64 0.62 7.28
C HIS A 28 2.47 1.68 7.99
N TYR A 29 1.93 2.90 8.11
CA TYR A 29 2.50 3.94 8.97
C TYR A 29 2.08 3.68 10.41
N ARG A 30 3.07 3.62 11.31
CA ARG A 30 2.87 3.39 12.74
C ARG A 30 3.04 4.71 13.49
N ASP A 31 1.95 5.24 14.04
CA ASP A 31 1.97 6.56 14.67
C ASP A 31 2.87 6.63 15.90
N ARG A 32 2.96 5.56 16.67
CA ARG A 32 3.80 5.50 17.88
C ARG A 32 5.29 5.61 17.58
N SER A 33 5.77 4.92 16.55
CA SER A 33 7.18 4.92 16.15
C SER A 33 7.49 5.92 15.04
N ARG A 34 6.45 6.51 14.43
CA ARG A 34 6.55 7.49 13.35
C ARG A 34 7.35 6.98 12.16
N ASP A 35 7.12 5.75 11.80
CA ASP A 35 7.75 5.08 10.68
C ASP A 35 6.73 4.34 9.82
N THR A 36 7.12 4.02 8.60
CA THR A 36 6.30 3.24 7.67
C THR A 36 7.01 1.94 7.33
N VAL A 37 6.31 0.83 7.54
CA VAL A 37 6.78 -0.51 7.20
C VAL A 37 5.98 -1.09 6.05
N ARG A 38 6.54 -2.09 5.38
CA ARG A 38 5.86 -2.83 4.31
C ARG A 38 5.27 -4.11 4.88
N LEU A 39 3.97 -4.31 4.64
CA LEU A 39 3.32 -5.59 4.85
C LEU A 39 3.33 -6.32 3.53
N SER A 40 3.98 -7.47 3.46
CA SER A 40 4.09 -8.25 2.22
C SER A 40 4.11 -9.73 2.50
N MET A 41 3.67 -10.51 1.52
CA MET A 41 3.71 -11.97 1.51
C MET A 41 3.99 -12.44 0.10
N GLU A 42 4.82 -13.45 -0.06
CA GLU A 42 5.03 -14.10 -1.35
C GLU A 42 3.88 -15.04 -1.62
N GLN A 43 3.00 -14.65 -2.52
CA GLN A 43 1.84 -15.42 -2.96
C GLN A 43 1.64 -15.25 -4.46
N PHE A 44 1.21 -16.31 -5.12
CA PHE A 44 0.88 -16.26 -6.55
C PHE A 44 -0.46 -15.54 -6.75
N PRO A 45 -0.66 -14.85 -7.91
CA PRO A 45 -1.95 -14.30 -8.28
C PRO A 45 -3.04 -15.37 -8.31
N LEU A 46 -4.29 -14.95 -8.04
CA LEU A 46 -5.46 -15.82 -8.11
C LEU A 46 -5.66 -16.31 -9.55
N GLY A 47 -5.91 -17.62 -9.71
CA GLY A 47 -6.16 -18.24 -10.99
C GLY A 47 -4.90 -18.65 -11.76
N MET A 48 -3.70 -18.35 -11.23
CA MET A 48 -2.44 -18.72 -11.88
C MET A 48 -2.11 -20.20 -11.71
N MET A 49 -2.45 -20.77 -10.55
CA MET A 49 -2.19 -22.18 -10.24
C MET A 49 -3.44 -22.85 -9.67
N PRO A 50 -3.77 -24.10 -10.13
CA PRO A 50 -4.87 -24.86 -9.54
C PRO A 50 -4.50 -25.33 -8.14
N GLY A 51 -5.46 -25.32 -7.21
CA GLY A 51 -5.30 -25.84 -5.86
C GLY A 51 -4.35 -25.03 -4.98
N GLY A 52 -4.12 -23.75 -5.32
CA GLY A 52 -3.29 -22.84 -4.53
C GLY A 52 -3.81 -22.69 -3.09
N CYS A 53 -2.90 -22.76 -2.11
CA CYS A 53 -3.19 -22.51 -0.71
C CYS A 53 -2.77 -21.09 -0.37
N TYR A 54 -3.71 -20.28 0.12
CA TYR A 54 -3.47 -18.89 0.50
C TYR A 54 -3.52 -18.74 2.01
N ALA A 55 -2.55 -18.05 2.58
CA ALA A 55 -2.44 -17.80 4.00
C ALA A 55 -2.63 -16.33 4.31
N SER A 56 -2.98 -16.02 5.55
CA SER A 56 -3.00 -14.66 6.08
C SER A 56 -1.95 -14.48 7.16
N GLN A 57 -1.60 -13.22 7.43
CA GLN A 57 -0.75 -12.82 8.54
C GLN A 57 -1.44 -11.70 9.33
N ARG A 58 -0.92 -11.42 10.51
CA ARG A 58 -1.45 -10.39 11.40
C ARG A 58 -0.38 -9.37 11.74
N ALA A 59 -0.81 -8.12 11.90
CA ALA A 59 0.01 -7.03 12.39
C ALA A 59 -0.74 -6.27 13.48
N THR A 60 -0.01 -5.79 14.49
CA THR A 60 -0.59 -4.93 15.51
C THR A 60 -0.75 -3.52 14.96
N TYR A 61 -1.84 -2.86 15.29
CA TYR A 61 -2.07 -1.45 14.96
C TYR A 61 -2.52 -0.64 16.17
N SER A 62 -2.40 0.66 16.06
CA SER A 62 -2.80 1.63 17.08
C SER A 62 -3.62 2.75 16.46
N LEU A 63 -4.33 3.51 17.32
CA LEU A 63 -5.01 4.72 16.88
C LEU A 63 -4.02 5.70 16.23
N GLY A 64 -4.39 6.28 15.11
CA GLY A 64 -3.57 7.18 14.34
C GLY A 64 -2.74 6.50 13.23
N ASP A 65 -2.65 5.18 13.24
CA ASP A 65 -1.96 4.45 12.19
C ASP A 65 -2.65 4.65 10.83
N LEU A 66 -1.85 4.60 9.76
CA LEU A 66 -2.32 4.67 8.38
C LEU A 66 -1.97 3.40 7.63
N PHE A 67 -2.88 2.99 6.77
CA PHE A 67 -2.61 1.93 5.79
C PHE A 67 -2.78 2.50 4.39
N LEU A 68 -1.80 2.25 3.54
CA LEU A 68 -1.82 2.65 2.14
C LEU A 68 -1.83 1.41 1.26
N MET A 69 -2.85 1.28 0.46
CA MET A 69 -2.98 0.25 -0.57
C MET A 69 -2.92 0.93 -1.93
N LEU A 70 -2.18 0.35 -2.85
CA LEU A 70 -1.97 0.93 -4.18
C LEU A 70 -1.84 -0.16 -5.23
N THR A 71 -2.08 0.22 -6.47
CA THR A 71 -1.77 -0.63 -7.63
C THR A 71 -0.37 -0.32 -8.16
N ASP A 72 0.23 -1.28 -8.88
CA ASP A 72 1.56 -1.15 -9.48
C ASP A 72 1.66 0.01 -10.49
N GLY A 73 0.53 0.42 -11.08
CA GLY A 73 0.46 1.61 -11.93
C GLY A 73 0.92 2.90 -11.24
N ILE A 74 1.02 2.91 -9.91
CA ILE A 74 1.59 4.04 -9.15
C ILE A 74 3.07 3.80 -8.86
N SER A 75 3.43 2.66 -8.27
CA SER A 75 4.81 2.39 -7.85
C SER A 75 5.78 2.21 -9.02
N GLU A 76 5.30 1.78 -10.16
CA GLU A 76 6.09 1.47 -11.35
C GLU A 76 6.13 2.60 -12.38
N VAL A 77 5.61 3.80 -12.07
CA VAL A 77 5.71 4.96 -12.98
C VAL A 77 7.19 5.28 -13.23
N PRO A 78 7.67 5.20 -14.49
CA PRO A 78 9.06 5.50 -14.80
C PRO A 78 9.26 7.01 -15.06
N ASN A 79 10.44 7.50 -14.70
CA ASN A 79 10.88 8.83 -15.12
C ASN A 79 11.59 8.77 -16.49
N GLU A 80 12.16 9.88 -16.92
CA GLU A 80 12.90 9.98 -18.19
C GLU A 80 14.13 9.06 -18.24
N SER A 81 14.69 8.69 -17.08
CA SER A 81 15.82 7.76 -16.96
C SER A 81 15.38 6.31 -16.79
N ASP A 82 14.08 6.02 -16.92
CA ASP A 82 13.46 4.70 -16.74
C ASP A 82 13.54 4.18 -15.29
N ASP A 83 13.70 5.07 -14.32
CA ASP A 83 13.64 4.73 -12.89
C ASP A 83 12.21 4.81 -12.38
N GLU A 84 11.75 3.73 -11.73
CA GLU A 84 10.40 3.68 -11.13
C GLU A 84 10.25 4.66 -9.96
N PHE A 85 9.02 5.13 -9.73
CA PHE A 85 8.71 5.94 -8.56
C PHE A 85 9.10 5.23 -7.27
N GLY A 86 8.65 4.00 -7.11
CA GLY A 86 9.08 3.06 -6.08
C GLY A 86 8.39 3.21 -4.73
N LEU A 87 8.37 2.10 -3.98
CA LEU A 87 7.74 2.04 -2.66
C LEU A 87 8.51 2.85 -1.60
N ALA A 88 9.83 2.99 -1.74
CA ALA A 88 10.64 3.76 -0.78
C ALA A 88 10.22 5.24 -0.73
N ARG A 89 9.93 5.84 -1.88
CA ARG A 89 9.43 7.22 -1.94
C ARG A 89 8.05 7.33 -1.31
N LEU A 90 7.17 6.36 -1.57
CA LEU A 90 5.84 6.31 -0.96
C LEU A 90 5.92 6.19 0.55
N GLN A 91 6.83 5.37 1.09
CA GLN A 91 7.07 5.26 2.53
C GLN A 91 7.52 6.59 3.13
N GLN A 92 8.44 7.29 2.46
CA GLN A 92 8.92 8.60 2.91
C GLN A 92 7.80 9.64 2.92
N LEU A 93 7.00 9.72 1.87
CA LEU A 93 5.87 10.65 1.77
C LEU A 93 4.82 10.36 2.83
N LEU A 94 4.46 9.10 3.03
CA LEU A 94 3.48 8.72 4.03
C LEU A 94 3.97 9.08 5.44
N THR A 95 5.24 8.81 5.74
CA THR A 95 5.83 9.18 7.04
C THR A 95 5.87 10.68 7.24
N GLN A 96 6.25 11.43 6.21
CA GLN A 96 6.38 12.89 6.28
C GLN A 96 5.04 13.59 6.48
N TYR A 97 3.99 13.13 5.81
CA TYR A 97 2.69 13.79 5.76
C TYR A 97 1.60 13.08 6.57
N ALA A 98 1.95 12.10 7.40
CA ALA A 98 0.99 11.27 8.14
C ALA A 98 0.01 12.06 9.02
N ALA A 99 0.42 13.23 9.55
CA ALA A 99 -0.43 14.07 10.39
C ALA A 99 -1.48 14.88 9.61
N GLN A 100 -1.37 14.94 8.30
CA GLN A 100 -2.28 15.68 7.44
C GLN A 100 -3.62 14.96 7.25
N PRO A 101 -4.70 15.66 6.87
CA PRO A 101 -5.94 15.01 6.47
C PRO A 101 -5.74 14.04 5.29
N LEU A 102 -6.48 12.93 5.28
CA LEU A 102 -6.34 11.91 4.24
C LEU A 102 -6.45 12.46 2.81
N PRO A 103 -7.42 13.32 2.47
CA PRO A 103 -7.49 13.89 1.12
C PRO A 103 -6.23 14.63 0.72
N HIS A 104 -5.62 15.36 1.66
CA HIS A 104 -4.39 16.11 1.40
C HIS A 104 -3.18 15.19 1.19
N ILE A 105 -3.06 14.12 1.97
CA ILE A 105 -2.02 13.10 1.77
C ILE A 105 -2.16 12.47 0.39
N TRP A 106 -3.38 12.14 0.00
CA TRP A 106 -3.68 11.55 -1.31
C TRP A 106 -3.25 12.48 -2.44
N GLU A 107 -3.62 13.76 -2.37
CA GLU A 107 -3.25 14.76 -3.36
C GLU A 107 -1.74 14.92 -3.48
N LEU A 108 -1.04 15.03 -2.35
CA LEU A 108 0.43 15.16 -2.31
C LEU A 108 1.13 13.96 -2.95
N ILE A 109 0.68 12.75 -2.64
CA ILE A 109 1.26 11.54 -3.23
C ILE A 109 1.03 11.52 -4.75
N MET A 110 -0.20 11.76 -5.19
CA MET A 110 -0.53 11.70 -6.62
C MET A 110 0.17 12.82 -7.41
N GLU A 111 0.34 13.99 -6.83
CA GLU A 111 1.10 15.09 -7.42
C GLU A 111 2.57 14.68 -7.66
N GLN A 112 3.21 14.09 -6.65
CA GLN A 112 4.59 13.60 -6.76
C GLN A 112 4.73 12.48 -7.79
N VAL A 113 3.76 11.59 -7.87
CA VAL A 113 3.73 10.52 -8.87
C VAL A 113 3.63 11.10 -10.28
N HIS A 114 2.74 12.07 -10.50
CA HIS A 114 2.54 12.71 -11.81
C HIS A 114 3.74 13.57 -12.22
N GLU A 115 4.41 14.22 -11.27
CA GLU A 115 5.66 14.95 -11.54
C GLU A 115 6.82 14.03 -11.91
N HIS A 116 6.83 12.80 -11.37
CA HIS A 116 7.88 11.82 -11.62
C HIS A 116 7.87 11.32 -13.06
N GLY A 117 6.69 11.03 -13.60
CA GLY A 117 6.55 10.52 -14.96
C GLY A 117 5.10 10.40 -15.42
N LEU A 118 4.95 9.99 -16.68
CA LEU A 118 3.64 9.83 -17.30
C LEU A 118 2.96 8.55 -16.84
N GLN A 119 1.66 8.64 -16.63
CA GLN A 119 0.84 7.49 -16.32
C GLN A 119 0.84 6.49 -17.49
N GLN A 120 1.18 5.23 -17.20
CA GLN A 120 1.24 4.16 -18.20
C GLN A 120 0.19 3.08 -17.98
N ASP A 121 -0.39 3.01 -16.78
CA ASP A 121 -1.39 2.03 -16.40
C ASP A 121 -2.40 2.66 -15.44
N ASP A 122 -3.48 1.97 -15.16
CA ASP A 122 -4.49 2.41 -14.20
C ASP A 122 -3.86 2.60 -12.82
N GLN A 123 -4.23 3.70 -12.16
CA GLN A 123 -3.70 4.08 -10.87
C GLN A 123 -4.82 4.12 -9.83
N THR A 124 -4.67 3.31 -8.78
CA THR A 124 -5.57 3.31 -7.63
C THR A 124 -4.78 3.45 -6.35
N LEU A 125 -5.22 4.36 -5.49
CA LEU A 125 -4.61 4.63 -4.19
C LEU A 125 -5.71 4.70 -3.13
N LEU A 126 -5.63 3.86 -2.11
CA LEU A 126 -6.56 3.84 -0.99
C LEU A 126 -5.79 4.11 0.31
N LEU A 127 -6.24 5.11 1.05
CA LEU A 127 -5.72 5.46 2.37
C LEU A 127 -6.75 5.17 3.45
N VAL A 128 -6.33 4.50 4.51
CA VAL A 128 -7.16 4.20 5.68
C VAL A 128 -6.45 4.72 6.94
N ARG A 129 -7.15 5.53 7.75
CA ARG A 129 -6.66 5.94 9.06
C ARG A 129 -7.45 5.25 10.16
N VAL A 130 -6.73 4.71 11.13
CA VAL A 130 -7.35 4.10 12.30
C VAL A 130 -7.85 5.20 13.24
N ARG A 131 -9.17 5.20 13.48
CA ARG A 131 -9.85 6.03 14.48
C ARG A 131 -10.58 5.14 15.48
N HIS A 132 -11.19 5.77 16.50
CA HIS A 132 -11.96 5.01 17.48
C HIS A 132 -13.06 4.19 16.83
#